data_297215c7f145ed74deea3fa9b8bb0ef8
#
_entry.id   297215c7f145ed74deea3fa9b8bb0ef8
#
_cell.length_a   1.000
_cell.length_b   1.000
_cell.length_c   1.000
_cell.angle_alpha   90.00
_cell.angle_beta   90.00
_cell.angle_gamma   90.00
#
_symmetry.space_group_name_H-M   'P 1'
#
loop_
_entity.id
_entity.type
_entity.pdbx_description
1 polymer ?
#
loop_
_entity_poly.entity_id
_entity_poly.type
_entity_poly.pdbx_seq_one_letter_code
_entity_poly.pdbx_strand_id
1 'polypeptide(L)'
;MPESNHQELKQVIEYMKAHWPSDVKPEWQVSLEEYPKILEEIIKDFTPEKTKKHQLIRIAGLSGSGKTSQILPAVEKYCENNRLNPVLVAARRFVEYHPHKKEIEKEYGEENLRKKTDEFSTIMMFLTLNALTGQGFDIILDVTLLAPEIEAILLNMLKTNSYNPMLLMIATSPTVTEHFLKGRSWRHTKETEEEFIRATKNAMEFYAKNDGNLHTILWSVYDLEPIYNGPIKDALNIFNEYSSKTELPKPDDEERKQAKIQFLSTLCQ
;
A
#
# COMPACT_ATOMS: atom_id res chain seq x y z
N MET A 1 6.89 -24.95 -5.43
CA MET A 1 5.62 -24.33 -5.85
C MET A 1 5.03 -25.16 -6.99
N PRO A 2 3.70 -25.32 -7.12
CA PRO A 2 3.08 -25.98 -8.27
C PRO A 2 3.40 -25.23 -9.57
N GLU A 3 3.52 -25.93 -10.70
CA GLU A 3 3.88 -25.36 -12.01
C GLU A 3 2.91 -24.23 -12.47
N SER A 4 1.63 -24.31 -12.10
CA SER A 4 0.63 -23.26 -12.39
C SER A 4 1.00 -21.90 -11.78
N ASN A 5 1.57 -21.89 -10.57
CA ASN A 5 2.00 -20.65 -9.91
C ASN A 5 3.18 -19.97 -10.61
N HIS A 6 4.04 -20.71 -11.31
CA HIS A 6 5.17 -20.15 -12.04
C HIS A 6 4.74 -19.33 -13.26
N GLN A 7 3.70 -19.78 -13.97
CA GLN A 7 3.21 -19.10 -15.16
C GLN A 7 2.47 -17.79 -14.82
N GLU A 8 1.63 -17.80 -13.77
CA GLU A 8 0.97 -16.61 -13.26
C GLU A 8 1.99 -15.57 -12.74
N LEU A 9 3.00 -16.05 -12.00
CA LEU A 9 4.09 -15.23 -11.50
C LEU A 9 4.83 -14.51 -12.63
N LYS A 10 5.18 -15.24 -13.67
CA LYS A 10 5.86 -14.70 -14.85
C LYS A 10 5.00 -13.63 -15.54
N GLN A 11 3.71 -13.87 -15.71
CA GLN A 11 2.78 -12.89 -16.31
C GLN A 11 2.71 -11.60 -15.47
N VAL A 12 2.64 -11.71 -14.15
CA VAL A 12 2.65 -10.54 -13.24
C VAL A 12 3.95 -9.75 -13.38
N ILE A 13 5.10 -10.43 -13.39
CA ILE A 13 6.41 -9.77 -13.54
C ILE A 13 6.52 -9.08 -14.91
N GLU A 14 6.14 -9.75 -16.00
CA GLU A 14 6.18 -9.18 -17.35
C GLU A 14 5.25 -7.97 -17.46
N TYR A 15 4.04 -8.05 -16.89
CA TYR A 15 3.10 -6.93 -16.86
C TYR A 15 3.71 -5.73 -16.11
N MET A 16 4.26 -5.96 -14.91
CA MET A 16 4.86 -4.90 -14.10
C MET A 16 6.06 -4.26 -14.81
N LYS A 17 6.94 -5.04 -15.40
CA LYS A 17 8.08 -4.52 -16.18
C LYS A 17 7.64 -3.66 -17.36
N ALA A 18 6.55 -4.01 -18.02
CA ALA A 18 6.02 -3.25 -19.13
C ALA A 18 5.42 -1.90 -18.71
N HIS A 19 4.85 -1.80 -17.51
CA HIS A 19 4.15 -0.60 -17.02
C HIS A 19 5.00 0.25 -16.07
N TRP A 20 6.01 -0.34 -15.42
CA TRP A 20 6.99 0.33 -14.57
C TRP A 20 8.40 -0.10 -14.97
N PRO A 21 8.90 0.35 -16.14
CA PRO A 21 10.22 -0.04 -16.58
C PRO A 21 11.29 0.51 -15.63
N SER A 22 12.23 -0.35 -15.28
CA SER A 22 13.43 0.06 -14.54
C SER A 22 14.27 1.02 -15.37
N ASP A 23 14.77 2.07 -14.74
CA ASP A 23 15.72 3.02 -15.31
C ASP A 23 17.15 2.85 -14.76
N VAL A 24 17.43 1.70 -14.13
CA VAL A 24 18.78 1.32 -13.71
C VAL A 24 19.57 0.70 -14.87
N LYS A 25 20.88 0.62 -14.72
CA LYS A 25 21.75 -0.04 -15.70
C LYS A 25 21.31 -1.50 -15.94
N PRO A 26 21.39 -2.02 -17.16
CA PRO A 26 20.95 -3.39 -17.46
C PRO A 26 21.55 -4.47 -16.57
N GLU A 27 22.82 -4.32 -16.18
CA GLU A 27 23.52 -5.24 -15.29
C GLU A 27 23.00 -5.24 -13.83
N TRP A 28 22.18 -4.28 -13.45
CA TRP A 28 21.53 -4.19 -12.14
C TRP A 28 20.05 -4.52 -12.19
N GLN A 29 19.52 -4.88 -13.34
CA GLN A 29 18.15 -5.38 -13.44
C GLN A 29 18.07 -6.81 -12.92
N VAL A 30 17.06 -7.09 -12.12
CA VAL A 30 16.84 -8.43 -11.58
C VAL A 30 16.26 -9.33 -12.66
N SER A 31 16.87 -10.50 -12.87
CA SER A 31 16.41 -11.51 -13.82
C SER A 31 15.19 -12.27 -13.30
N LEU A 32 14.44 -12.92 -14.21
CA LEU A 32 13.26 -13.71 -13.83
C LEU A 32 13.61 -14.88 -12.91
N GLU A 33 14.82 -15.43 -13.02
CA GLU A 33 15.31 -16.56 -12.24
C GLU A 33 15.71 -16.18 -10.82
N GLU A 34 15.98 -14.89 -10.56
CA GLU A 34 16.37 -14.40 -9.23
C GLU A 34 15.16 -14.13 -8.34
N TYR A 35 14.04 -13.67 -8.89
CA TYR A 35 12.84 -13.34 -8.09
C TYR A 35 12.37 -14.45 -7.14
N PRO A 36 12.30 -15.73 -7.54
CA PRO A 36 11.89 -16.80 -6.64
C PRO A 36 12.79 -16.96 -5.42
N LYS A 37 14.12 -16.84 -5.59
CA LYS A 37 15.09 -16.96 -4.51
C LYS A 37 14.98 -15.82 -3.51
N ILE A 38 14.85 -14.59 -4.02
CA ILE A 38 14.63 -13.40 -3.19
C ILE A 38 13.31 -13.51 -2.43
N LEU A 39 12.26 -14.02 -3.09
CA LEU A 39 10.97 -14.24 -2.45
C LEU A 39 11.05 -15.23 -1.28
N GLU A 40 11.79 -16.33 -1.43
CA GLU A 40 12.01 -17.32 -0.36
C GLU A 40 12.67 -16.66 0.87
N GLU A 41 13.68 -15.83 0.65
CA GLU A 41 14.34 -15.06 1.71
C GLU A 41 13.36 -14.12 2.41
N ILE A 42 12.62 -13.33 1.64
CA ILE A 42 11.61 -12.39 2.18
C ILE A 42 10.55 -13.13 3.00
N ILE A 43 10.01 -14.22 2.50
CA ILE A 43 8.98 -15.00 3.21
C ILE A 43 9.55 -15.53 4.52
N LYS A 44 10.77 -16.06 4.52
CA LYS A 44 11.45 -16.53 5.72
C LYS A 44 11.62 -15.43 6.76
N ASP A 45 11.94 -14.21 6.34
CA ASP A 45 12.15 -13.07 7.24
C ASP A 45 10.84 -12.46 7.76
N PHE A 46 9.78 -12.51 6.95
CA PHE A 46 8.53 -11.80 7.25
C PHE A 46 7.53 -12.63 8.07
N THR A 47 7.62 -13.95 8.05
CA THR A 47 6.57 -14.84 8.58
C THR A 47 6.77 -15.43 9.98
N PRO A 48 7.93 -15.31 10.68
CA PRO A 48 8.06 -15.86 12.02
C PRO A 48 6.95 -15.34 12.95
N GLU A 49 6.29 -16.27 13.65
CA GLU A 49 5.26 -15.99 14.66
C GLU A 49 4.02 -15.21 14.17
N LYS A 50 3.82 -15.09 12.84
CA LYS A 50 2.69 -14.37 12.27
C LYS A 50 1.39 -15.15 12.33
N THR A 51 0.26 -14.44 12.53
CA THR A 51 -1.07 -15.04 12.59
C THR A 51 -1.65 -15.36 11.22
N LYS A 52 -2.56 -16.35 11.18
CA LYS A 52 -3.21 -16.82 9.93
C LYS A 52 -4.72 -16.90 10.13
N LYS A 53 -5.39 -15.77 9.98
CA LYS A 53 -6.86 -15.65 10.08
C LYS A 53 -7.50 -15.07 8.82
N HIS A 54 -6.73 -14.99 7.71
CA HIS A 54 -7.15 -14.44 6.43
C HIS A 54 -7.64 -12.98 6.51
N GLN A 55 -7.04 -12.18 7.42
CA GLN A 55 -7.37 -10.76 7.55
C GLN A 55 -6.41 -9.93 6.69
N LEU A 56 -6.98 -8.96 5.96
CA LEU A 56 -6.18 -7.97 5.26
C LEU A 56 -6.68 -6.57 5.59
N ILE A 57 -5.78 -5.72 6.10
CA ILE A 57 -6.03 -4.30 6.32
C ILE A 57 -5.17 -3.53 5.34
N ARG A 58 -5.80 -2.86 4.39
CA ARG A 58 -5.10 -2.01 3.43
C ARG A 58 -5.10 -0.57 3.89
N ILE A 59 -3.94 0.08 3.88
CA ILE A 59 -3.77 1.49 4.20
C ILE A 59 -3.46 2.24 2.92
N ALA A 60 -4.32 3.19 2.53
CA ALA A 60 -4.17 3.96 1.29
C ALA A 60 -4.23 5.48 1.52
N GLY A 61 -3.69 6.25 0.58
CA GLY A 61 -3.64 7.71 0.60
C GLY A 61 -2.35 8.24 0.00
N LEU A 62 -2.30 9.53 -0.29
CA LEU A 62 -1.14 10.19 -0.89
C LEU A 62 0.11 10.11 0.00
N SER A 63 1.25 10.33 -0.59
CA SER A 63 2.50 10.52 0.15
C SER A 63 2.37 11.75 1.07
N GLY A 64 2.81 11.66 2.33
CA GLY A 64 2.64 12.76 3.29
C GLY A 64 1.25 12.90 3.91
N SER A 65 0.25 12.09 3.54
CA SER A 65 -1.10 12.16 4.13
C SER A 65 -1.19 11.67 5.58
N GLY A 66 -0.14 11.07 6.15
CA GLY A 66 -0.15 10.56 7.52
C GLY A 66 -0.37 9.04 7.63
N LYS A 67 -0.31 8.27 6.55
CA LYS A 67 -0.44 6.80 6.61
C LYS A 67 0.46 6.17 7.67
N THR A 68 1.74 6.46 7.61
CA THR A 68 2.75 5.86 8.50
C THR A 68 2.76 6.47 9.90
N SER A 69 2.47 7.78 10.04
CA SER A 69 2.52 8.46 11.34
C SER A 69 1.22 8.36 12.14
N GLN A 70 0.08 8.14 11.48
CA GLN A 70 -1.23 8.18 12.11
C GLN A 70 -2.00 6.86 11.98
N ILE A 71 -2.22 6.35 10.73
CA ILE A 71 -3.03 5.14 10.54
C ILE A 71 -2.28 3.89 10.96
N LEU A 72 -1.03 3.73 10.57
CA LEU A 72 -0.29 2.50 10.87
C LEU A 72 -0.22 2.22 12.38
N PRO A 73 0.12 3.18 13.27
CA PRO A 73 0.07 2.95 14.71
C PRO A 73 -1.33 2.59 15.24
N ALA A 74 -2.39 3.16 14.64
CA ALA A 74 -3.76 2.83 15.00
C ALA A 74 -4.14 1.40 14.58
N VAL A 75 -3.69 0.96 13.40
CA VAL A 75 -3.87 -0.42 12.92
C VAL A 75 -3.07 -1.41 13.76
N GLU A 76 -1.84 -1.08 14.13
CA GLU A 76 -1.03 -1.92 15.03
C GLU A 76 -1.74 -2.13 16.36
N LYS A 77 -2.28 -1.06 16.95
CA LYS A 77 -3.06 -1.15 18.19
C LYS A 77 -4.36 -1.96 18.04
N TYR A 78 -5.06 -1.78 16.92
CA TYR A 78 -6.22 -2.63 16.57
C TYR A 78 -5.82 -4.11 16.48
N CYS A 79 -4.69 -4.43 15.84
CA CYS A 79 -4.19 -5.79 15.72
C CYS A 79 -3.83 -6.39 17.08
N GLU A 80 -3.16 -5.65 17.95
CA GLU A 80 -2.87 -6.08 19.33
C GLU A 80 -4.15 -6.45 20.10
N ASN A 81 -5.16 -5.57 20.05
CA ASN A 81 -6.44 -5.79 20.73
C ASN A 81 -7.19 -7.03 20.22
N ASN A 82 -7.04 -7.36 18.92
CA ASN A 82 -7.65 -8.53 18.28
C ASN A 82 -6.74 -9.77 18.29
N ARG A 83 -5.60 -9.73 18.97
CA ARG A 83 -4.60 -10.81 19.00
C ARG A 83 -4.16 -11.23 17.59
N LEU A 84 -3.94 -10.25 16.74
CA LEU A 84 -3.38 -10.41 15.41
C LEU A 84 -1.90 -10.01 15.44
N ASN A 85 -1.06 -10.78 14.77
CA ASN A 85 0.32 -10.42 14.46
C ASN A 85 0.51 -10.48 12.93
N PRO A 86 0.03 -9.48 12.18
CA PRO A 86 0.05 -9.50 10.72
C PRO A 86 1.45 -9.27 10.15
N VAL A 87 1.62 -9.65 8.90
CA VAL A 87 2.78 -9.27 8.10
C VAL A 87 2.55 -7.86 7.54
N LEU A 88 3.47 -6.94 7.79
CA LEU A 88 3.45 -5.61 7.14
C LEU A 88 4.08 -5.71 5.74
N VAL A 89 3.27 -5.57 4.71
CA VAL A 89 3.68 -5.51 3.30
C VAL A 89 3.65 -4.05 2.83
N ALA A 90 4.82 -3.51 2.51
CA ALA A 90 4.99 -2.14 2.02
C ALA A 90 6.14 -2.10 1.02
N ALA A 91 5.94 -1.51 -0.16
CA ALA A 91 6.93 -1.52 -1.24
C ALA A 91 8.33 -1.06 -0.79
N ARG A 92 8.40 -0.03 0.08
CA ARG A 92 9.67 0.48 0.62
C ARG A 92 10.52 -0.55 1.38
N ARG A 93 9.92 -1.62 1.93
CA ARG A 93 10.66 -2.67 2.66
C ARG A 93 11.46 -3.57 1.74
N PHE A 94 11.07 -3.68 0.49
CA PHE A 94 11.71 -4.58 -0.47
C PHE A 94 13.00 -4.00 -1.07
N VAL A 95 13.24 -2.70 -0.93
CA VAL A 95 14.49 -2.04 -1.36
C VAL A 95 15.72 -2.73 -0.75
N GLU A 96 15.60 -3.20 0.50
CA GLU A 96 16.69 -3.88 1.22
C GLU A 96 17.09 -5.21 0.59
N TYR A 97 16.17 -5.86 -0.14
CA TYR A 97 16.39 -7.16 -0.79
C TYR A 97 16.86 -7.04 -2.24
N HIS A 98 17.03 -5.80 -2.75
CA HIS A 98 17.53 -5.63 -4.11
C HIS A 98 19.01 -6.06 -4.19
N PRO A 99 19.39 -7.06 -5.04
CA PRO A 99 20.73 -7.64 -5.03
C PRO A 99 21.83 -6.61 -5.32
N HIS A 100 21.53 -5.56 -6.08
CA HIS A 100 22.45 -4.48 -6.43
C HIS A 100 22.18 -3.18 -5.68
N LYS A 101 21.55 -3.25 -4.49
CA LYS A 101 21.22 -2.05 -3.70
C LYS A 101 22.41 -1.12 -3.50
N LYS A 102 23.57 -1.68 -3.10
CA LYS A 102 24.77 -0.90 -2.79
C LYS A 102 25.36 -0.21 -4.01
N GLU A 103 25.35 -0.88 -5.16
CA GLU A 103 25.83 -0.32 -6.42
C GLU A 103 24.93 0.81 -6.91
N ILE A 104 23.61 0.62 -6.82
CA ILE A 104 22.60 1.62 -7.18
C ILE A 104 22.72 2.84 -6.27
N GLU A 105 22.82 2.64 -4.96
CA GLU A 105 22.99 3.71 -3.98
C GLU A 105 24.26 4.51 -4.21
N LYS A 106 25.37 3.82 -4.50
CA LYS A 106 26.66 4.44 -4.80
C LYS A 106 26.62 5.29 -6.07
N GLU A 107 25.91 4.83 -7.09
CA GLU A 107 25.84 5.49 -8.41
C GLU A 107 24.87 6.67 -8.43
N TYR A 108 23.68 6.50 -7.82
CA TYR A 108 22.58 7.47 -7.92
C TYR A 108 22.31 8.26 -6.64
N GLY A 109 22.94 7.91 -5.51
CA GLY A 109 22.70 8.50 -4.20
C GLY A 109 21.51 7.86 -3.46
N GLU A 110 21.54 7.94 -2.13
CA GLU A 110 20.50 7.42 -1.24
C GLU A 110 19.12 8.00 -1.56
N GLU A 111 19.05 9.29 -1.91
CA GLU A 111 17.82 10.00 -2.21
C GLU A 111 17.10 9.47 -3.46
N ASN A 112 17.85 8.86 -4.39
CA ASN A 112 17.31 8.27 -5.63
C ASN A 112 17.11 6.76 -5.53
N LEU A 113 17.67 6.10 -4.54
CA LEU A 113 17.65 4.63 -4.40
C LEU A 113 16.23 4.08 -4.51
N ARG A 114 15.27 4.66 -3.77
CA ARG A 114 13.88 4.22 -3.81
C ARG A 114 13.28 4.29 -5.21
N LYS A 115 13.49 5.42 -5.92
CA LYS A 115 12.98 5.59 -7.28
C LYS A 115 13.59 4.57 -8.24
N LYS A 116 14.90 4.34 -8.11
CA LYS A 116 15.66 3.41 -8.95
C LYS A 116 15.29 1.94 -8.71
N THR A 117 14.80 1.60 -7.52
CA THR A 117 14.39 0.23 -7.17
C THR A 117 12.87 0.04 -7.16
N ASP A 118 12.08 1.00 -7.65
CA ASP A 118 10.62 1.00 -7.52
C ASP A 118 9.95 -0.15 -8.30
N GLU A 119 10.43 -0.45 -9.52
CA GLU A 119 9.99 -1.63 -10.29
C GLU A 119 10.19 -2.92 -9.48
N PHE A 120 11.41 -3.16 -9.04
CA PHE A 120 11.75 -4.34 -8.24
C PHE A 120 10.88 -4.44 -6.98
N SER A 121 10.79 -3.34 -6.24
CA SER A 121 10.03 -3.29 -4.98
C SER A 121 8.54 -3.55 -5.19
N THR A 122 7.98 -3.06 -6.28
CA THR A 122 6.58 -3.28 -6.65
C THR A 122 6.34 -4.74 -7.04
N ILE A 123 7.21 -5.33 -7.87
CA ILE A 123 7.14 -6.74 -8.23
C ILE A 123 7.23 -7.61 -6.97
N MET A 124 8.24 -7.40 -6.12
CA MET A 124 8.41 -8.17 -4.89
C MET A 124 7.23 -8.03 -3.94
N MET A 125 6.61 -6.85 -3.86
CA MET A 125 5.39 -6.65 -3.08
C MET A 125 4.26 -7.57 -3.54
N PHE A 126 3.98 -7.64 -4.84
CA PHE A 126 2.93 -8.51 -5.38
C PHE A 126 3.25 -10.00 -5.22
N LEU A 127 4.50 -10.40 -5.47
CA LEU A 127 4.94 -11.79 -5.28
C LEU A 127 4.79 -12.23 -3.83
N THR A 128 5.23 -11.38 -2.90
CA THR A 128 5.12 -11.61 -1.46
C THR A 128 3.65 -11.67 -1.04
N LEU A 129 2.83 -10.75 -1.51
CA LEU A 129 1.41 -10.72 -1.21
C LEU A 129 0.70 -11.99 -1.69
N ASN A 130 1.00 -12.46 -2.91
CA ASN A 130 0.47 -13.72 -3.44
C ASN A 130 0.89 -14.92 -2.58
N ALA A 131 2.17 -15.00 -2.21
CA ALA A 131 2.67 -16.09 -1.36
C ALA A 131 2.04 -16.09 0.04
N LEU A 132 1.87 -14.90 0.64
CA LEU A 132 1.27 -14.76 1.97
C LEU A 132 -0.22 -15.06 1.97
N THR A 133 -0.96 -14.57 0.96
CA THR A 133 -2.40 -14.83 0.85
C THR A 133 -2.69 -16.30 0.58
N GLY A 134 -1.89 -16.96 -0.26
CA GLY A 134 -2.01 -18.41 -0.49
C GLY A 134 -1.75 -19.27 0.76
N GLN A 135 -1.10 -18.70 1.78
CA GLN A 135 -0.83 -19.37 3.07
C GLN A 135 -1.76 -18.89 4.21
N GLY A 136 -2.67 -17.96 3.96
CA GLY A 136 -3.66 -17.47 4.91
C GLY A 136 -3.13 -16.49 5.96
N PHE A 137 -1.94 -15.90 5.77
CA PHE A 137 -1.38 -14.95 6.72
C PHE A 137 -2.21 -13.67 6.85
N ASP A 138 -2.33 -13.14 8.07
CA ASP A 138 -2.88 -11.81 8.28
C ASP A 138 -1.91 -10.75 7.76
N ILE A 139 -2.43 -9.73 7.07
CA ILE A 139 -1.62 -8.76 6.31
C ILE A 139 -2.05 -7.34 6.59
N ILE A 140 -1.09 -6.47 6.86
CA ILE A 140 -1.23 -5.01 6.69
C ILE A 140 -0.57 -4.65 5.37
N LEU A 141 -1.34 -4.13 4.41
CA LEU A 141 -0.86 -3.70 3.10
C LEU A 141 -0.77 -2.17 3.05
N ASP A 142 0.44 -1.61 3.21
CA ASP A 142 0.69 -0.16 3.14
C ASP A 142 1.05 0.23 1.70
N VAL A 143 0.03 0.37 0.88
CA VAL A 143 0.15 0.82 -0.51
C VAL A 143 -1.08 1.61 -0.92
N THR A 144 -0.87 2.72 -1.64
CA THR A 144 -1.99 3.50 -2.21
C THR A 144 -2.79 2.67 -3.22
N LEU A 145 -3.99 3.13 -3.58
CA LEU A 145 -4.75 2.49 -4.65
C LEU A 145 -4.04 2.72 -5.98
N LEU A 146 -3.97 1.67 -6.79
CA LEU A 146 -3.24 1.62 -8.05
C LEU A 146 -4.22 1.68 -9.25
N ALA A 147 -3.69 1.49 -10.45
CA ALA A 147 -4.53 1.40 -11.65
C ALA A 147 -5.54 0.24 -11.55
N PRO A 148 -6.74 0.37 -12.13
CA PRO A 148 -7.81 -0.64 -12.06
C PRO A 148 -7.37 -2.05 -12.45
N GLU A 149 -6.44 -2.19 -13.38
CA GLU A 149 -5.89 -3.47 -13.85
C GLU A 149 -5.13 -4.19 -12.74
N ILE A 150 -4.37 -3.43 -11.95
CA ILE A 150 -3.62 -3.94 -10.79
C ILE A 150 -4.58 -4.28 -9.66
N GLU A 151 -5.57 -3.43 -9.41
CA GLU A 151 -6.59 -3.68 -8.40
C GLU A 151 -7.42 -4.93 -8.74
N ALA A 152 -7.63 -5.22 -10.03
CA ALA A 152 -8.29 -6.44 -10.45
C ALA A 152 -7.48 -7.70 -10.08
N ILE A 153 -6.16 -7.68 -10.28
CA ILE A 153 -5.26 -8.77 -9.87
C ILE A 153 -5.34 -8.97 -8.36
N LEU A 154 -5.22 -7.87 -7.59
CA LEU A 154 -5.31 -7.93 -6.13
C LEU A 154 -6.66 -8.46 -5.66
N LEU A 155 -7.77 -7.94 -6.19
CA LEU A 155 -9.11 -8.37 -5.82
C LEU A 155 -9.33 -9.87 -6.11
N ASN A 156 -8.89 -10.34 -7.27
CA ASN A 156 -8.95 -11.77 -7.62
C ASN A 156 -8.15 -12.63 -6.65
N MET A 157 -6.93 -12.23 -6.32
CA MET A 157 -6.06 -12.90 -5.35
C MET A 157 -6.74 -13.02 -3.97
N LEU A 158 -7.34 -11.93 -3.49
CA LEU A 158 -8.02 -11.91 -2.20
C LEU A 158 -9.28 -12.79 -2.19
N LYS A 159 -10.09 -12.73 -3.24
CA LYS A 159 -11.30 -13.57 -3.37
C LYS A 159 -10.95 -15.05 -3.46
N THR A 160 -9.96 -15.41 -4.26
CA THR A 160 -9.49 -16.80 -4.41
C THR A 160 -9.03 -17.40 -3.09
N ASN A 161 -8.38 -16.59 -2.25
CA ASN A 161 -7.86 -17.02 -0.95
C ASN A 161 -8.82 -16.70 0.23
N SER A 162 -10.07 -16.35 -0.04
CA SER A 162 -11.12 -16.10 0.98
C SER A 162 -10.78 -15.01 2.00
N TYR A 163 -10.11 -13.94 1.56
CA TYR A 163 -9.86 -12.77 2.39
C TYR A 163 -11.07 -11.84 2.45
N ASN A 164 -11.27 -11.24 3.62
CA ASN A 164 -12.22 -10.15 3.83
C ASN A 164 -11.41 -8.85 4.09
N PRO A 165 -11.11 -8.06 3.06
CA PRO A 165 -10.27 -6.88 3.21
C PRO A 165 -11.04 -5.73 3.85
N MET A 166 -10.32 -4.94 4.68
CA MET A 166 -10.73 -3.64 5.17
C MET A 166 -9.82 -2.56 4.56
N LEU A 167 -10.41 -1.52 3.99
CA LEU A 167 -9.69 -0.41 3.38
C LEU A 167 -9.73 0.81 4.30
N LEU A 168 -8.56 1.25 4.74
CA LEU A 168 -8.36 2.47 5.52
C LEU A 168 -7.72 3.53 4.63
N MET A 169 -8.38 4.66 4.44
CA MET A 169 -7.92 5.70 3.53
C MET A 169 -7.80 7.06 4.21
N ILE A 170 -6.87 7.89 3.71
CA ILE A 170 -6.83 9.32 4.02
C ILE A 170 -7.06 10.10 2.75
N ALA A 171 -8.15 10.88 2.72
CA ALA A 171 -8.40 11.86 1.67
C ALA A 171 -7.62 13.14 1.97
N THR A 172 -6.82 13.57 1.01
CA THR A 172 -6.06 14.82 1.08
C THR A 172 -5.73 15.30 -0.33
N SER A 173 -5.48 16.59 -0.49
CA SER A 173 -5.11 17.18 -1.79
C SER A 173 -3.59 17.22 -1.99
N PRO A 174 -3.11 17.33 -3.24
CA PRO A 174 -1.70 17.55 -3.55
C PRO A 174 -1.10 18.77 -2.84
N THR A 175 -1.85 19.87 -2.78
CA THR A 175 -1.40 21.11 -2.12
C THR A 175 -1.10 20.91 -0.64
N VAL A 176 -1.94 20.13 0.03
CA VAL A 176 -1.76 19.84 1.46
C VAL A 176 -0.62 18.85 1.70
N THR A 177 -0.52 17.81 0.87
CA THR A 177 0.58 16.85 0.97
C THR A 177 1.92 17.49 0.68
N GLU A 178 2.00 18.40 -0.28
CA GLU A 178 3.20 19.20 -0.55
C GLU A 178 3.68 19.97 0.69
N HIS A 179 2.74 20.55 1.45
CA HIS A 179 3.09 21.23 2.71
C HIS A 179 3.72 20.27 3.72
N PHE A 180 3.16 19.07 3.91
CA PHE A 180 3.69 18.08 4.85
C PHE A 180 4.98 17.39 4.38
N LEU A 181 5.28 17.46 3.08
CA LEU A 181 6.51 16.92 2.52
C LEU A 181 7.66 17.93 2.50
N LYS A 182 7.45 19.18 2.91
CA LYS A 182 8.53 20.18 3.03
C LYS A 182 9.64 19.65 3.95
N GLY A 183 10.88 19.67 3.44
CA GLY A 183 12.06 19.19 4.16
C GLY A 183 12.38 17.69 4.00
N ARG A 184 11.58 16.90 3.29
CA ARG A 184 11.97 15.53 2.94
C ARG A 184 12.93 15.51 1.75
N SER A 185 13.86 14.56 1.75
CA SER A 185 14.89 14.39 0.71
C SER A 185 14.29 14.03 -0.65
N TRP A 186 13.15 13.32 -0.66
CA TRP A 186 12.44 12.98 -1.90
C TRP A 186 11.00 13.51 -1.84
N ARG A 187 10.49 13.96 -2.99
CA ARG A 187 9.12 14.45 -3.17
C ARG A 187 8.60 13.97 -4.51
N HIS A 188 7.33 13.68 -4.55
CA HIS A 188 6.63 13.63 -5.82
C HIS A 188 6.38 15.05 -6.32
N THR A 189 6.32 15.24 -7.64
CA THR A 189 5.87 16.50 -8.23
C THR A 189 4.36 16.63 -8.02
N LYS A 190 3.84 17.86 -8.17
CA LYS A 190 2.39 18.10 -8.09
C LYS A 190 1.64 17.28 -9.14
N GLU A 191 2.17 17.18 -10.33
CA GLU A 191 1.63 16.38 -11.43
C GLU A 191 1.53 14.89 -11.04
N THR A 192 2.57 14.35 -10.42
CA THR A 192 2.58 12.96 -9.92
C THR A 192 1.51 12.73 -8.84
N GLU A 193 1.34 13.69 -7.91
CA GLU A 193 0.30 13.59 -6.87
C GLU A 193 -1.11 13.69 -7.47
N GLU A 194 -1.32 14.50 -8.50
CA GLU A 194 -2.58 14.58 -9.25
C GLU A 194 -2.88 13.26 -9.99
N GLU A 195 -1.85 12.62 -10.55
CA GLU A 195 -1.97 11.29 -11.16
C GLU A 195 -2.35 10.23 -10.13
N PHE A 196 -1.77 10.25 -8.95
CA PHE A 196 -2.15 9.34 -7.86
C PHE A 196 -3.60 9.55 -7.40
N ILE A 197 -4.09 10.78 -7.31
CA ILE A 197 -5.51 11.05 -7.01
C ILE A 197 -6.39 10.48 -8.12
N ARG A 198 -6.06 10.70 -9.37
CA ARG A 198 -6.82 10.18 -10.51
C ARG A 198 -6.83 8.64 -10.49
N ALA A 199 -5.68 8.01 -10.28
CA ALA A 199 -5.59 6.54 -10.14
C ALA A 199 -6.43 6.03 -8.97
N THR A 200 -6.39 6.71 -7.82
CA THR A 200 -7.20 6.37 -6.64
C THR A 200 -8.70 6.44 -6.95
N LYS A 201 -9.17 7.49 -7.63
CA LYS A 201 -10.58 7.62 -8.04
C LYS A 201 -11.00 6.48 -8.98
N ASN A 202 -10.20 6.20 -9.99
CA ASN A 202 -10.46 5.11 -10.94
C ASN A 202 -10.51 3.74 -10.23
N ALA A 203 -9.62 3.52 -9.26
CA ALA A 203 -9.61 2.31 -8.46
C ALA A 203 -10.84 2.22 -7.54
N MET A 204 -11.28 3.31 -6.92
CA MET A 204 -12.51 3.33 -6.13
C MET A 204 -13.74 3.04 -6.99
N GLU A 205 -13.83 3.59 -8.20
CA GLU A 205 -14.88 3.26 -9.17
C GLU A 205 -14.85 1.80 -9.59
N PHE A 206 -13.65 1.25 -9.80
CA PHE A 206 -13.47 -0.16 -10.09
C PHE A 206 -14.01 -1.04 -8.94
N TYR A 207 -13.63 -0.75 -7.69
CA TYR A 207 -14.13 -1.48 -6.53
C TYR A 207 -15.64 -1.31 -6.36
N ALA A 208 -16.18 -0.11 -6.55
CA ALA A 208 -17.62 0.12 -6.46
C ALA A 208 -18.43 -0.77 -7.41
N LYS A 209 -17.86 -1.09 -8.58
CA LYS A 209 -18.49 -1.98 -9.59
C LYS A 209 -18.27 -3.47 -9.32
N ASN A 210 -17.10 -3.86 -8.78
CA ASN A 210 -16.68 -5.26 -8.69
C ASN A 210 -16.74 -5.84 -7.27
N ASP A 211 -16.69 -4.98 -6.24
CA ASP A 211 -16.79 -5.32 -4.83
C ASP A 211 -17.34 -4.13 -4.03
N GLY A 212 -18.53 -3.68 -4.39
CA GLY A 212 -19.16 -2.48 -3.83
C GLY A 212 -19.38 -2.52 -2.32
N ASN A 213 -19.26 -3.69 -1.70
CA ASN A 213 -19.38 -3.90 -0.25
C ASN A 213 -18.04 -3.88 0.48
N LEU A 214 -16.91 -3.66 -0.20
CA LEU A 214 -15.61 -3.51 0.46
C LEU A 214 -15.71 -2.48 1.58
N HIS A 215 -15.50 -2.94 2.82
CA HIS A 215 -15.58 -2.08 4.00
C HIS A 215 -14.47 -1.02 3.96
N THR A 216 -14.89 0.23 3.91
CA THR A 216 -13.99 1.37 3.76
C THR A 216 -14.19 2.35 4.91
N ILE A 217 -13.09 2.71 5.56
CA ILE A 217 -13.04 3.79 6.55
C ILE A 217 -12.19 4.91 5.93
N LEU A 218 -12.80 6.07 5.76
CA LEU A 218 -12.17 7.21 5.15
C LEU A 218 -11.98 8.32 6.19
N TRP A 219 -10.75 8.74 6.39
CA TRP A 219 -10.41 9.94 7.13
C TRP A 219 -10.04 11.08 6.19
N SER A 220 -10.08 12.28 6.72
CA SER A 220 -9.39 13.42 6.12
C SER A 220 -8.23 13.86 7.02
N VAL A 221 -7.40 14.75 6.49
CA VAL A 221 -6.38 15.43 7.30
C VAL A 221 -6.98 16.58 8.15
N TYR A 222 -8.25 16.91 7.93
CA TYR A 222 -8.95 18.02 8.60
C TYR A 222 -9.73 17.58 9.83
N ASP A 223 -10.11 16.29 9.91
CA ASP A 223 -11.04 15.79 10.89
C ASP A 223 -10.36 14.77 11.81
N LEU A 224 -10.79 14.72 13.07
CA LEU A 224 -10.36 13.72 14.03
C LEU A 224 -11.11 12.40 13.83
N GLU A 225 -12.41 12.47 13.60
CA GLU A 225 -13.25 11.31 13.32
C GLU A 225 -13.22 10.90 11.84
N PRO A 226 -13.58 9.65 11.52
CA PRO A 226 -13.77 9.25 10.14
C PRO A 226 -14.86 10.09 9.47
N ILE A 227 -14.59 10.58 8.28
CA ILE A 227 -15.57 11.28 7.45
C ILE A 227 -16.52 10.30 6.75
N TYR A 228 -16.14 9.03 6.71
CA TYR A 228 -16.96 7.95 6.19
C TYR A 228 -16.56 6.60 6.82
N ASN A 229 -17.56 5.74 7.05
CA ASN A 229 -17.39 4.37 7.50
C ASN A 229 -18.52 3.51 6.91
N GLY A 230 -18.21 2.70 5.89
CA GLY A 230 -19.20 1.89 5.19
C GLY A 230 -18.70 1.29 3.87
N PRO A 231 -19.60 0.87 2.96
CA PRO A 231 -19.24 0.29 1.68
C PRO A 231 -18.54 1.26 0.73
N ILE A 232 -17.50 0.81 0.00
CA ILE A 232 -16.69 1.67 -0.89
C ILE A 232 -17.52 2.40 -1.96
N LYS A 233 -18.61 1.82 -2.41
CA LYS A 233 -19.49 2.42 -3.44
C LYS A 233 -20.03 3.80 -3.06
N ASP A 234 -20.15 4.08 -1.77
CA ASP A 234 -20.70 5.34 -1.24
C ASP A 234 -19.60 6.33 -0.83
N ALA A 235 -18.32 5.91 -0.82
CA ALA A 235 -17.18 6.70 -0.36
C ALA A 235 -16.63 7.69 -1.40
N LEU A 236 -16.85 7.45 -2.70
CA LEU A 236 -16.16 8.19 -3.79
C LEU A 236 -16.46 9.68 -3.79
N ASN A 237 -17.72 10.08 -3.59
CA ASN A 237 -18.11 11.50 -3.59
C ASN A 237 -17.45 12.24 -2.42
N ILE A 238 -17.40 11.61 -1.24
CA ILE A 238 -16.76 12.15 -0.05
C ILE A 238 -15.25 12.27 -0.27
N PHE A 239 -14.62 11.24 -0.84
CA PHE A 239 -13.20 11.30 -1.20
C PHE A 239 -12.92 12.46 -2.18
N ASN A 240 -13.75 12.67 -3.18
CA ASN A 240 -13.62 13.74 -4.17
C ASN A 240 -13.69 15.13 -3.52
N GLU A 241 -14.63 15.33 -2.60
CA GLU A 241 -14.76 16.59 -1.85
C GLU A 241 -13.47 16.92 -1.09
N TYR A 242 -13.02 15.98 -0.26
CA TYR A 242 -11.87 16.21 0.62
C TYR A 242 -10.52 16.23 -0.12
N SER A 243 -10.38 15.50 -1.22
CA SER A 243 -9.17 15.52 -2.04
C SER A 243 -9.01 16.79 -2.90
N SER A 244 -10.01 17.65 -2.93
CA SER A 244 -9.97 18.97 -3.60
C SER A 244 -9.71 20.15 -2.67
N LYS A 245 -9.76 19.95 -1.35
CA LYS A 245 -9.53 21.02 -0.36
C LYS A 245 -8.07 21.49 -0.39
N THR A 246 -7.85 22.81 -0.30
CA THR A 246 -6.51 23.42 -0.36
C THR A 246 -6.09 24.08 0.95
N GLU A 247 -7.00 24.19 1.90
CA GLU A 247 -6.73 24.75 3.22
C GLU A 247 -5.81 23.83 4.02
N LEU A 248 -4.97 24.41 4.89
CA LEU A 248 -4.16 23.61 5.79
C LEU A 248 -5.01 23.11 6.97
N PRO A 249 -4.81 21.84 7.42
CA PRO A 249 -5.57 21.29 8.52
C PRO A 249 -5.21 21.98 9.85
N LYS A 250 -6.21 22.12 10.74
CA LYS A 250 -6.04 22.67 12.10
C LYS A 250 -5.51 21.66 13.11
N PRO A 251 -6.05 20.41 13.17
CA PRO A 251 -5.57 19.42 14.13
C PRO A 251 -4.10 19.07 13.88
N ASP A 252 -3.33 18.87 14.94
CA ASP A 252 -1.95 18.39 14.82
C ASP A 252 -1.84 16.88 14.56
N ASP A 253 -0.64 16.39 14.29
CA ASP A 253 -0.42 15.00 13.94
C ASP A 253 -0.70 14.04 15.10
N GLU A 254 -0.43 14.44 16.35
CA GLU A 254 -0.64 13.59 17.51
C GLU A 254 -2.14 13.49 17.85
N GLU A 255 -2.89 14.59 17.77
CA GLU A 255 -4.35 14.57 17.95
C GLU A 255 -5.01 13.65 16.94
N ARG A 256 -4.64 13.75 15.64
CA ARG A 256 -5.15 12.88 14.58
C ARG A 256 -4.80 11.41 14.79
N LYS A 257 -3.61 11.12 15.28
CA LYS A 257 -3.17 9.75 15.59
C LYS A 257 -3.99 9.17 16.75
N GLN A 258 -4.13 9.90 17.85
CA GLN A 258 -4.88 9.44 19.03
C GLN A 258 -6.35 9.19 18.71
N ALA A 259 -6.98 10.07 17.96
CA ALA A 259 -8.37 9.89 17.50
C ALA A 259 -8.54 8.59 16.68
N LYS A 260 -7.61 8.28 15.76
CA LYS A 260 -7.66 7.05 14.97
C LYS A 260 -7.45 5.79 15.81
N ILE A 261 -6.55 5.83 16.79
CA ILE A 261 -6.35 4.74 17.75
C ILE A 261 -7.65 4.48 18.54
N GLN A 262 -8.26 5.54 19.05
CA GLN A 262 -9.51 5.44 19.79
C GLN A 262 -10.62 4.87 18.92
N PHE A 263 -10.84 5.40 17.72
CA PHE A 263 -11.88 4.93 16.81
C PHE A 263 -11.70 3.44 16.44
N LEU A 264 -10.51 3.02 15.98
CA LEU A 264 -10.29 1.63 15.62
C LEU A 264 -10.44 0.67 16.79
N SER A 265 -10.20 1.13 18.02
CA SER A 265 -10.44 0.33 19.23
C SER A 265 -11.92 0.03 19.45
N THR A 266 -12.84 0.85 18.94
CA THR A 266 -14.29 0.59 19.04
C THR A 266 -14.77 -0.50 18.10
N LEU A 267 -14.01 -0.80 17.04
CA LEU A 267 -14.36 -1.87 16.10
C LEU A 267 -14.08 -3.28 16.65
N CYS A 268 -13.46 -3.37 17.83
CA CYS A 268 -13.13 -4.63 18.50
C CYS A 268 -14.27 -5.15 19.39
N GLN A 269 -15.37 -4.41 19.52
CA GLN A 269 -16.54 -4.75 20.34
C GLN A 269 -17.63 -5.40 19.48
#